data_8534a3958f2d854176a85b8286d28cdc
#
_entry.id   8534a3958f2d854176a85b8286d28cdc
#
_cell.length_a   1.000
_cell.length_b   1.000
_cell.length_c   1.000
_cell.angle_alpha   90.00
_cell.angle_beta   90.00
_cell.angle_gamma   90.00
#
_symmetry.space_group_name_H-M   'P 1'
#
loop_
_entity.id
_entity.type
_entity.pdbx_description
1 polymer ?
#
loop_
_entity_poly.entity_id
_entity_poly.type
_entity_poly.pdbx_seq_one_letter_code
_entity_poly.pdbx_strand_id
1 'polypeptide(L)'
;MELPAYPATIIDLITRSENVIIAGHVSPDGDCLSSQIALGKMLSAMGKKVVLANVGPFERTEITKWKKFFVQEVTKEMRADNPLLIVTDCSTSDRIGALYQQTKGLKTVVIDHHASGEPFGDE
;
A
#
# COMPACT_ATOMS: atom_id res chain seq x y z
N MET A 1 -28.30 10.82 6.04
CA MET A 1 -27.49 10.22 4.99
C MET A 1 -26.77 9.01 5.53
N GLU A 2 -26.97 7.89 4.90
CA GLU A 2 -26.27 6.68 5.32
C GLU A 2 -24.86 6.65 4.72
N LEU A 3 -23.88 6.32 5.55
CA LEU A 3 -22.53 6.09 5.05
C LEU A 3 -22.48 4.71 4.37
N PRO A 4 -21.71 4.57 3.28
CA PRO A 4 -21.53 3.25 2.68
C PRO A 4 -20.98 2.28 3.72
N ALA A 5 -21.50 1.07 3.74
CA ALA A 5 -20.97 0.03 4.60
C ALA A 5 -19.58 -0.37 4.10
N TYR A 6 -18.60 -0.41 5.00
CA TYR A 6 -17.30 -0.95 4.66
C TYR A 6 -17.39 -2.46 4.60
N PRO A 7 -16.71 -3.10 3.64
CA PRO A 7 -16.64 -4.55 3.64
C PRO A 7 -16.03 -5.06 4.94
N ALA A 8 -16.78 -5.89 5.65
CA ALA A 8 -16.32 -6.42 6.93
C ALA A 8 -15.01 -7.21 6.79
N THR A 9 -14.78 -7.84 5.64
CA THR A 9 -13.55 -8.59 5.35
C THR A 9 -12.33 -7.69 5.37
N ILE A 10 -12.41 -6.48 4.82
CA ILE A 10 -11.28 -5.52 4.81
C ILE A 10 -10.95 -5.09 6.23
N ILE A 11 -11.96 -4.71 6.99
CA ILE A 11 -11.79 -4.28 8.38
C ILE A 11 -11.16 -5.41 9.21
N ASP A 12 -11.65 -6.61 9.04
CA ASP A 12 -11.16 -7.77 9.75
C ASP A 12 -9.70 -8.08 9.40
N LEU A 13 -9.35 -8.07 8.12
CA LEU A 13 -7.98 -8.30 7.66
C LEU A 13 -7.01 -7.28 8.27
N ILE A 14 -7.39 -6.00 8.25
CA ILE A 14 -6.54 -4.94 8.80
C ILE A 14 -6.42 -5.10 10.31
N THR A 15 -7.52 -5.34 10.99
CA THR A 15 -7.53 -5.47 12.45
C THR A 15 -6.64 -6.61 12.94
N ARG A 16 -6.67 -7.75 12.26
CA ARG A 16 -5.91 -8.94 12.65
C ARG A 16 -4.44 -8.91 12.24
N SER A 17 -4.07 -8.03 11.32
CA SER A 17 -2.70 -8.00 10.80
C SER A 17 -1.81 -7.17 11.68
N GLU A 18 -0.69 -7.74 12.15
CA GLU A 18 0.30 -7.02 12.95
C GLU A 18 1.32 -6.32 12.07
N ASN A 19 1.64 -6.92 10.92
CA ASN A 19 2.64 -6.42 9.99
C ASN A 19 1.94 -6.04 8.70
N VAL A 20 2.21 -4.83 8.20
CA VAL A 20 1.55 -4.27 7.02
C VAL A 20 2.58 -3.64 6.10
N ILE A 21 2.47 -3.93 4.82
CA ILE A 21 3.22 -3.24 3.77
C ILE A 21 2.21 -2.41 2.98
N ILE A 22 2.46 -1.11 2.85
CA ILE A 22 1.61 -0.22 2.06
C ILE A 22 2.36 0.16 0.80
N ALA A 23 1.85 -0.26 -0.36
CA ALA A 23 2.46 -0.01 -1.66
C ALA A 23 1.64 1.00 -2.47
N GLY A 24 2.32 1.77 -3.30
CA GLY A 24 1.71 2.72 -4.22
C GLY A 24 2.27 2.57 -5.63
N HIS A 25 1.73 3.33 -6.58
CA HIS A 25 2.10 3.19 -7.98
C HIS A 25 3.48 3.78 -8.29
N VAL A 26 4.09 3.30 -9.39
CA VAL A 26 5.35 3.85 -9.90
C VAL A 26 5.14 5.30 -10.35
N SER A 27 6.23 6.05 -10.42
CA SER A 27 6.18 7.47 -10.75
C SER A 27 5.16 8.20 -9.87
N PRO A 28 5.29 8.09 -8.52
CA PRO A 28 4.27 8.58 -7.62
C PRO A 28 4.13 10.09 -7.66
N ASP A 29 2.91 10.55 -7.41
CA ASP A 29 2.62 11.97 -7.21
C ASP A 29 2.37 12.22 -5.71
N GLY A 30 2.06 13.47 -5.38
CA GLY A 30 1.79 13.85 -4.00
C GLY A 30 0.60 13.10 -3.39
N ASP A 31 -0.45 12.85 -4.17
CA ASP A 31 -1.62 12.11 -3.70
C ASP A 31 -1.28 10.69 -3.32
N CYS A 32 -0.48 10.01 -4.16
CA CYS A 32 -0.07 8.64 -3.89
C CYS A 32 0.74 8.55 -2.60
N LEU A 33 1.80 9.36 -2.49
CA LEU A 33 2.69 9.28 -1.34
C LEU A 33 2.03 9.76 -0.05
N SER A 34 1.22 10.82 -0.13
CA SER A 34 0.52 11.32 1.07
C SER A 34 -0.50 10.30 1.57
N SER A 35 -1.18 9.59 0.67
CA SER A 35 -2.11 8.53 1.06
C SER A 35 -1.39 7.39 1.77
N GLN A 36 -0.23 6.97 1.25
CA GLN A 36 0.57 5.93 1.89
C GLN A 36 1.06 6.37 3.27
N ILE A 37 1.55 7.60 3.39
CA ILE A 37 2.06 8.13 4.65
C ILE A 37 0.93 8.27 5.68
N ALA A 38 -0.22 8.81 5.28
CA ALA A 38 -1.35 9.01 6.18
C ALA A 38 -1.86 7.68 6.73
N LEU A 39 -2.05 6.70 5.85
CA LEU A 39 -2.48 5.37 6.25
C LEU A 39 -1.43 4.71 7.16
N GLY A 40 -0.15 4.86 6.81
CA GLY A 40 0.95 4.32 7.61
C GLY A 40 0.98 4.88 9.01
N LYS A 41 0.78 6.19 9.17
CA LYS A 41 0.73 6.83 10.48
C LYS A 41 -0.44 6.31 11.32
N MET A 42 -1.60 6.16 10.68
CA MET A 42 -2.79 5.65 11.37
C MET A 42 -2.56 4.22 11.87
N LEU A 43 -2.06 3.34 11.01
CA LEU A 43 -1.82 1.95 11.39
C LEU A 43 -0.71 1.80 12.42
N SER A 44 0.34 2.64 12.34
CA SER A 44 1.41 2.66 13.34
C SER A 44 0.85 3.08 14.71
N ALA A 45 -0.05 4.05 14.73
CA ALA A 45 -0.71 4.48 15.97
C ALA A 45 -1.57 3.36 16.59
N MET A 46 -2.01 2.40 15.77
CA MET A 46 -2.73 1.21 16.24
C MET A 46 -1.81 0.10 16.72
N GLY A 47 -0.51 0.35 16.78
CA GLY A 47 0.48 -0.63 17.26
C GLY A 47 1.00 -1.59 16.20
N LYS A 48 0.69 -1.36 14.92
CA LYS A 48 1.14 -2.24 13.85
C LYS A 48 2.53 -1.86 13.36
N LYS A 49 3.26 -2.85 12.85
CA LYS A 49 4.53 -2.63 12.15
C LYS A 49 4.21 -2.31 10.70
N VAL A 50 4.59 -1.12 10.25
CA VAL A 50 4.25 -0.64 8.91
C VAL A 50 5.50 -0.37 8.10
N VAL A 51 5.51 -0.87 6.88
CA VAL A 51 6.54 -0.57 5.88
C VAL A 51 5.85 0.16 4.72
N LEU A 52 6.36 1.32 4.36
CA LEU A 52 5.91 2.05 3.18
C LEU A 52 6.82 1.66 2.01
N ALA A 53 6.23 1.17 0.92
CA ALA A 53 6.97 0.71 -0.25
C ALA A 53 6.52 1.43 -1.50
N ASN A 54 7.49 1.93 -2.26
CA ASN A 54 7.22 2.55 -3.56
C ASN A 54 8.50 2.51 -4.38
N VAL A 55 8.40 1.96 -5.59
CA VAL A 55 9.55 1.85 -6.49
C VAL A 55 10.10 3.21 -6.91
N GLY A 56 9.24 4.23 -6.95
CA GLY A 56 9.61 5.54 -7.45
C GLY A 56 9.51 5.61 -8.97
N PRO A 57 10.29 6.44 -9.64
CA PRO A 57 11.31 7.36 -9.08
C PRO A 57 10.69 8.54 -8.35
N PHE A 58 11.45 9.11 -7.41
CA PHE A 58 11.02 10.25 -6.60
C PHE A 58 11.62 11.54 -7.15
N GLU A 59 11.41 11.79 -8.43
CA GLU A 59 12.06 12.89 -9.15
C GLU A 59 11.33 14.22 -9.04
N ARG A 60 10.02 14.20 -8.79
CA ARG A 60 9.25 15.44 -8.67
C ARG A 60 9.70 16.21 -7.43
N THR A 61 9.89 17.52 -7.59
CA THR A 61 10.41 18.37 -6.51
C THR A 61 9.57 18.28 -5.24
N GLU A 62 8.26 18.23 -5.39
CA GLU A 62 7.32 18.23 -4.26
C GLU A 62 7.37 16.94 -3.43
N ILE A 63 7.89 15.85 -4.00
CA ILE A 63 7.90 14.55 -3.31
C ILE A 63 9.30 14.06 -2.92
N THR A 64 10.36 14.66 -3.45
CA THR A 64 11.74 14.20 -3.21
C THR A 64 12.06 14.09 -1.73
N LYS A 65 11.55 15.01 -0.91
CA LYS A 65 11.77 15.04 0.54
C LYS A 65 11.17 13.83 1.26
N TRP A 66 10.21 13.12 0.64
CA TRP A 66 9.53 11.98 1.27
C TRP A 66 10.17 10.63 0.95
N LYS A 67 11.13 10.61 0.03
CA LYS A 67 11.80 9.37 -0.39
C LYS A 67 12.33 8.55 0.80
N LYS A 68 12.86 9.22 1.81
CA LYS A 68 13.44 8.59 2.99
C LYS A 68 12.46 7.74 3.80
N PHE A 69 11.15 7.94 3.61
CA PHE A 69 10.12 7.18 4.31
C PHE A 69 9.77 5.86 3.62
N PHE A 70 10.28 5.64 2.42
CA PHE A 70 9.88 4.52 1.58
C PHE A 70 11.02 3.57 1.32
N VAL A 71 10.70 2.25 1.33
CA VAL A 71 11.60 1.26 0.75
C VAL A 71 11.21 1.07 -0.71
N GLN A 72 12.21 0.81 -1.56
CA GLN A 72 11.98 0.66 -3.00
C GLN A 72 11.88 -0.80 -3.42
N GLU A 73 12.07 -1.71 -2.49
CA GLU A 73 11.89 -3.14 -2.73
C GLU A 73 11.39 -3.83 -1.46
N VAL A 74 10.73 -4.97 -1.64
CA VAL A 74 10.27 -5.82 -0.54
C VAL A 74 11.18 -7.04 -0.49
N THR A 75 11.90 -7.20 0.62
CA THR A 75 12.85 -8.29 0.80
C THR A 75 12.18 -9.54 1.35
N LYS A 76 12.92 -10.64 1.32
CA LYS A 76 12.44 -11.91 1.91
C LYS A 76 12.20 -11.76 3.41
N GLU A 77 13.03 -11.00 4.11
CA GLU A 77 12.86 -10.75 5.54
C GLU A 77 11.55 -10.03 5.83
N MET A 78 11.19 -9.06 5.01
CA MET A 78 9.92 -8.35 5.15
C MET A 78 8.74 -9.29 4.95
N ARG A 79 8.86 -10.28 4.06
CA ARG A 79 7.80 -11.24 3.79
C ARG A 79 7.68 -12.33 4.85
N ALA A 80 8.77 -12.57 5.60
CA ALA A 80 8.82 -13.68 6.56
C ALA A 80 7.74 -13.58 7.64
N ASP A 81 7.33 -12.35 7.98
CA ASP A 81 6.29 -12.10 8.98
C ASP A 81 4.88 -12.20 8.40
N ASN A 82 4.77 -12.62 7.15
CA ASN A 82 3.49 -12.75 6.44
C ASN A 82 2.62 -11.49 6.53
N PRO A 83 3.16 -10.33 6.10
CA PRO A 83 2.45 -9.07 6.24
C PRO A 83 1.22 -8.98 5.32
N LEU A 84 0.25 -8.18 5.73
CA LEU A 84 -0.83 -7.78 4.85
C LEU A 84 -0.30 -6.73 3.88
N LEU A 85 -0.57 -6.90 2.60
CA LEU A 85 -0.24 -5.89 1.59
C LEU A 85 -1.47 -5.01 1.37
N ILE A 86 -1.30 -3.71 1.53
CA ILE A 86 -2.33 -2.73 1.16
C ILE A 86 -1.80 -1.92 0.00
N VAL A 87 -2.53 -1.90 -1.11
CA VAL A 87 -2.17 -1.12 -2.29
C VAL A 87 -3.11 0.06 -2.39
N THR A 88 -2.56 1.26 -2.46
CA THR A 88 -3.34 2.49 -2.53
C THR A 88 -3.14 3.18 -3.88
N ASP A 89 -4.19 3.80 -4.38
CA ASP A 89 -4.16 4.65 -5.57
C ASP A 89 -3.64 3.94 -6.83
N CYS A 90 -3.95 2.64 -6.96
CA CYS A 90 -3.57 1.82 -8.11
C CYS A 90 -4.77 1.07 -8.65
N SER A 91 -4.95 1.08 -9.97
CA SER A 91 -6.05 0.38 -10.62
C SER A 91 -5.64 -0.98 -11.20
N THR A 92 -4.35 -1.21 -11.40
CA THR A 92 -3.83 -2.47 -11.94
C THR A 92 -2.55 -2.89 -11.22
N SER A 93 -2.25 -4.18 -11.24
CA SER A 93 -1.10 -4.75 -10.55
C SER A 93 0.24 -4.24 -11.09
N ASP A 94 0.33 -3.94 -12.37
CA ASP A 94 1.57 -3.46 -12.98
C ASP A 94 1.95 -2.05 -12.53
N ARG A 95 1.00 -1.30 -11.98
CA ARG A 95 1.26 0.08 -11.51
C ARG A 95 2.20 0.13 -10.32
N ILE A 96 2.33 -0.94 -9.56
CA ILE A 96 3.28 -0.97 -8.44
C ILE A 96 4.67 -1.45 -8.86
N GLY A 97 4.85 -1.75 -10.14
CA GLY A 97 6.15 -2.12 -10.70
C GLY A 97 6.70 -3.42 -10.16
N ALA A 98 7.99 -3.44 -9.86
CA ALA A 98 8.66 -4.64 -9.35
C ALA A 98 8.09 -5.13 -8.02
N LEU A 99 7.42 -4.28 -7.26
CA LEU A 99 6.80 -4.70 -5.99
C LEU A 99 5.76 -5.80 -6.21
N TYR A 100 5.12 -5.84 -7.38
CA TYR A 100 4.14 -6.87 -7.68
C TYR A 100 4.73 -8.27 -7.55
N GLN A 101 5.89 -8.51 -8.16
CA GLN A 101 6.56 -9.80 -8.08
C GLN A 101 7.08 -10.08 -6.67
N GLN A 102 7.57 -9.05 -6.00
CA GLN A 102 8.14 -9.18 -4.66
C GLN A 102 7.10 -9.47 -3.59
N THR A 103 5.83 -9.14 -3.86
CA THR A 103 4.73 -9.32 -2.90
C THR A 103 3.75 -10.42 -3.30
N LYS A 104 4.06 -11.18 -4.33
CA LYS A 104 3.20 -12.28 -4.78
C LYS A 104 2.94 -13.28 -3.65
N GLY A 105 1.67 -13.67 -3.52
CA GLY A 105 1.26 -14.62 -2.49
C GLY A 105 0.87 -14.00 -1.16
N LEU A 106 1.16 -12.72 -0.95
CA LEU A 106 0.70 -12.03 0.25
C LEU A 106 -0.79 -11.71 0.13
N LYS A 107 -1.50 -11.78 1.26
CA LYS A 107 -2.89 -11.33 1.31
C LYS A 107 -2.92 -9.84 0.98
N THR A 108 -3.79 -9.43 0.05
CA THR A 108 -3.75 -8.08 -0.52
C THR A 108 -5.11 -7.40 -0.47
N VAL A 109 -5.10 -6.16 0.00
CA VAL A 109 -6.25 -5.25 -0.03
C VAL A 109 -5.91 -4.10 -0.97
N VAL A 110 -6.82 -3.78 -1.89
CA VAL A 110 -6.64 -2.66 -2.81
C VAL A 110 -7.62 -1.55 -2.46
N ILE A 111 -7.10 -0.35 -2.23
CA ILE A 111 -7.89 0.84 -1.97
C ILE A 111 -7.63 1.81 -3.11
N ASP A 112 -8.60 2.00 -3.99
CA ASP A 112 -8.42 2.78 -5.20
C ASP A 112 -9.71 3.53 -5.54
N HIS A 113 -9.54 4.69 -6.18
CA HIS A 113 -10.64 5.55 -6.61
C HIS A 113 -10.74 5.65 -8.14
N HIS A 114 -9.90 4.96 -8.88
CA HIS A 114 -9.92 5.01 -10.34
C HIS A 114 -11.13 4.24 -10.89
N ALA A 115 -11.73 4.76 -11.97
CA ALA A 115 -12.88 4.15 -12.59
C ALA A 115 -12.52 3.04 -13.58
N SER A 116 -11.24 2.93 -13.96
CA SER A 116 -10.75 1.97 -14.94
C SER A 116 -9.64 1.11 -14.35
N GLY A 117 -9.37 -0.01 -15.00
CA GLY A 117 -8.36 -0.96 -14.58
C GLY A 117 -8.98 -2.29 -14.20
N GLU A 118 -8.14 -3.29 -14.02
CA GLU A 118 -8.59 -4.63 -13.64
C GLU A 118 -8.36 -4.86 -12.15
N PRO A 119 -9.34 -5.42 -11.44
CA PRO A 119 -9.15 -5.75 -10.03
C PRO A 119 -8.00 -6.74 -9.85
N PHE A 120 -7.19 -6.49 -8.81
CA PHE A 120 -6.17 -7.44 -8.41
C PHE A 120 -6.11 -7.47 -6.89
N GLY A 121 -5.82 -8.32 -6.21
CA GLY A 121 -5.91 -8.36 -4.76
C GLY A 121 -7.11 -9.18 -4.33
N ASP A 122 -7.17 -9.44 -3.05
CA ASP A 122 -8.20 -10.31 -2.48
C ASP A 122 -9.46 -9.52 -2.12
N GLU A 123 -9.29 -8.22 -1.87
CA GLU A 123 -10.38 -7.32 -1.52
C GLU A 123 -10.14 -5.90 -2.06
#